data_cca1d1de28dae1bbccd9772177265704
#
_entry.id   cca1d1de28dae1bbccd9772177265704
#
_cell.length_a   1.000
_cell.length_b   1.000
_cell.length_c   1.000
_cell.angle_alpha   90.00
_cell.angle_beta   90.00
_cell.angle_gamma   90.00
#
_symmetry.space_group_name_H-M   'P 1'
#
loop_
_entity.id
_entity.type
_entity.pdbx_description
1 polymer ?
#
loop_
_entity_poly.entity_id
_entity_poly.type
_entity_poly.pdbx_seq_one_letter_code
_entity_poly.pdbx_strand_id
1 'polypeptide(L)'
;MRAVHSQLSAILIVNCLLGATVVPETRAALPRFEYHKIAEVGNQMGQTSLVDIDKDGDLDWVVGQSGKMWWFEYVGPDQWIQHDMGEGAHTDVGGCAFDIDGDGWIDQISGTAWYRNTGKPRTERFERYDSGTISCHDDVAADINGDGKLDVVACSNDKSHVVTVWYETPPNPRDKWIEHKIGGGIHGGVGPHGVADLDGDSDNDVVRGDVWFENVDGKGTQWKERSGLTPPGGNRPERYGLAIKVWVCDVDKDGDLDIVEAEADTADARILWFENTDKAKNWQCHLISADHTRLDFHSLAVADFDNDGDLDVYSGGGPLSQDAPKCFLWENADGKGGQWKQHTILEGKECHEAKAADVDGDGDIDICTKPWNGNLHFYLRNMLVEDGKKQDK
;
A
#
# COMPACT_ATOMS: atom_id res chain seq x y z
N MET A 1 0.01 22.23 87.50
CA MET A 1 0.91 22.52 86.41
C MET A 1 1.39 21.17 85.90
N ARG A 2 0.84 20.73 84.77
CA ARG A 2 1.13 19.40 84.20
C ARG A 2 2.04 19.59 82.96
N ALA A 3 3.16 18.92 82.99
CA ALA A 3 4.08 18.85 81.83
C ALA A 3 3.55 17.86 80.80
N VAL A 4 3.53 18.28 79.57
CA VAL A 4 3.18 17.45 78.43
C VAL A 4 4.47 16.98 77.75
N HIS A 5 4.70 15.69 77.72
CA HIS A 5 5.80 15.05 76.99
C HIS A 5 5.40 14.89 75.52
N SER A 6 6.18 15.48 74.62
CA SER A 6 6.07 15.20 73.19
C SER A 6 7.02 14.04 72.81
N GLN A 7 6.45 12.93 72.35
CA GLN A 7 7.24 11.87 71.72
C GLN A 7 7.43 12.18 70.25
N LEU A 8 8.68 12.27 69.81
CA LEU A 8 9.07 12.31 68.40
C LEU A 8 9.17 10.85 67.89
N SER A 9 8.25 10.48 67.01
CA SER A 9 8.39 9.24 66.25
C SER A 9 9.23 9.47 65.03
N ALA A 10 10.40 8.82 64.94
CA ALA A 10 11.23 8.81 63.77
C ALA A 10 10.63 7.84 62.70
N ILE A 11 10.23 8.40 61.56
CA ILE A 11 9.82 7.59 60.40
C ILE A 11 11.06 7.23 59.63
N LEU A 12 11.39 5.95 59.55
CA LEU A 12 12.45 5.37 58.73
C LEU A 12 11.89 5.20 57.30
N ILE A 13 12.32 6.09 56.39
CA ILE A 13 11.99 5.92 54.96
C ILE A 13 13.00 4.92 54.37
N VAL A 14 12.53 3.70 54.13
CA VAL A 14 13.24 2.69 53.34
C VAL A 14 13.03 3.02 51.85
N ASN A 15 14.01 3.63 51.21
CA ASN A 15 14.04 3.75 49.76
C ASN A 15 14.30 2.37 49.14
N CYS A 16 13.25 1.68 48.71
CA CYS A 16 13.37 0.59 47.74
C CYS A 16 13.67 1.17 46.38
N LEU A 17 14.96 1.18 45.99
CA LEU A 17 15.38 1.31 44.61
C LEU A 17 14.93 0.02 43.89
N LEU A 18 13.74 0.04 43.28
CA LEU A 18 13.39 -0.90 42.22
C LEU A 18 14.24 -0.54 41.02
N GLY A 19 15.36 -1.23 40.87
CA GLY A 19 16.11 -1.25 39.60
C GLY A 19 15.20 -1.87 38.56
N ALA A 20 14.60 -1.05 37.69
CA ALA A 20 14.04 -1.55 36.46
C ALA A 20 15.21 -2.15 35.66
N THR A 21 15.30 -3.45 35.61
CA THR A 21 16.12 -4.14 34.61
C THR A 21 15.43 -3.86 33.29
N VAL A 22 15.97 -2.92 32.52
CA VAL A 22 15.67 -2.82 31.09
C VAL A 22 16.16 -4.14 30.51
N VAL A 23 15.23 -5.09 30.31
CA VAL A 23 15.48 -6.23 29.43
C VAL A 23 15.63 -5.59 28.05
N PRO A 24 16.78 -5.73 27.38
CA PRO A 24 16.85 -5.28 26.00
C PRO A 24 15.77 -6.07 25.24
N GLU A 25 14.79 -5.36 24.66
CA GLU A 25 13.93 -5.96 23.66
C GLU A 25 14.87 -6.51 22.59
N THR A 26 14.92 -7.83 22.50
CA THR A 26 15.61 -8.47 21.38
C THR A 26 14.71 -8.21 20.18
N ARG A 27 15.02 -7.13 19.43
CA ARG A 27 14.39 -6.86 18.17
C ARG A 27 14.42 -8.13 17.32
N ALA A 28 13.27 -8.46 16.73
CA ALA A 28 13.17 -9.62 15.86
C ALA A 28 14.18 -9.46 14.69
N ALA A 29 14.79 -10.57 14.30
CA ALA A 29 15.62 -10.54 13.10
C ALA A 29 14.68 -10.43 11.89
N LEU A 30 15.08 -9.67 10.87
CA LEU A 30 14.30 -9.57 9.64
C LEU A 30 14.03 -10.97 9.08
N PRO A 31 12.79 -11.27 8.68
CA PRO A 31 12.41 -12.59 8.24
C PRO A 31 13.13 -13.01 6.95
N ARG A 32 13.27 -14.30 6.77
CA ARG A 32 13.64 -14.92 5.51
C ARG A 32 12.39 -15.06 4.65
N PHE A 33 12.47 -14.68 3.38
CA PHE A 33 11.40 -14.90 2.41
C PHE A 33 11.70 -16.14 1.55
N GLU A 34 10.72 -17.01 1.37
CA GLU A 34 10.76 -18.11 0.42
C GLU A 34 10.03 -17.75 -0.87
N TYR A 35 10.70 -18.00 -2.00
CA TYR A 35 10.14 -17.74 -3.32
C TYR A 35 9.27 -18.91 -3.79
N HIS A 36 8.03 -18.61 -4.20
CA HIS A 36 7.08 -19.54 -4.80
C HIS A 36 6.50 -18.95 -6.09
N LYS A 37 6.22 -19.80 -7.06
CA LYS A 37 5.59 -19.39 -8.32
C LYS A 37 4.07 -19.45 -8.17
N ILE A 38 3.38 -18.33 -8.46
CA ILE A 38 1.93 -18.32 -8.58
C ILE A 38 1.52 -18.84 -9.96
N ALA A 39 1.95 -18.16 -11.04
CA ALA A 39 1.52 -18.47 -12.39
C ALA A 39 2.50 -17.94 -13.46
N GLU A 40 2.31 -18.41 -14.68
CA GLU A 40 2.93 -17.83 -15.88
C GLU A 40 1.83 -17.48 -16.88
N VAL A 41 1.27 -16.26 -16.79
CA VAL A 41 0.15 -15.82 -17.60
C VAL A 41 0.24 -14.32 -17.91
N GLY A 42 -0.28 -13.93 -19.07
CA GLY A 42 -0.36 -12.54 -19.47
C GLY A 42 0.96 -11.89 -19.86
N ASN A 43 0.91 -10.60 -20.10
CA ASN A 43 2.05 -9.71 -20.35
C ASN A 43 1.58 -8.27 -20.14
N GLN A 44 2.44 -7.39 -19.65
CA GLN A 44 2.07 -6.01 -19.31
C GLN A 44 0.83 -5.98 -18.43
N MET A 45 0.92 -6.71 -17.32
CA MET A 45 -0.18 -6.91 -16.39
C MET A 45 -0.30 -5.74 -15.43
N GLY A 46 -1.54 -5.39 -15.09
CA GLY A 46 -1.87 -4.39 -14.09
C GLY A 46 -3.03 -4.85 -13.20
N GLN A 47 -3.65 -3.91 -12.49
CA GLN A 47 -4.91 -4.11 -11.76
C GLN A 47 -4.84 -5.23 -10.73
N THR A 48 -3.94 -5.10 -9.77
CA THR A 48 -3.70 -6.13 -8.76
C THR A 48 -4.50 -5.89 -7.48
N SER A 49 -5.01 -6.98 -6.91
CA SER A 49 -5.55 -7.03 -5.54
C SER A 49 -5.11 -8.31 -4.85
N LEU A 50 -5.11 -8.29 -3.51
CA LEU A 50 -4.83 -9.44 -2.68
C LEU A 50 -5.93 -9.50 -1.61
N VAL A 51 -6.93 -10.35 -1.83
CA VAL A 51 -8.18 -10.40 -1.07
C VAL A 51 -8.78 -11.81 -1.10
N ASP A 52 -9.55 -12.17 -0.09
CA ASP A 52 -10.30 -13.44 -0.02
C ASP A 52 -11.52 -13.37 -0.96
N ILE A 53 -11.36 -13.88 -2.19
CA ILE A 53 -12.37 -13.83 -3.25
C ILE A 53 -13.49 -14.84 -3.03
N ASP A 54 -13.19 -16.01 -2.44
CA ASP A 54 -14.13 -17.11 -2.37
C ASP A 54 -14.55 -17.48 -0.95
N LYS A 55 -14.10 -16.70 0.03
CA LYS A 55 -14.45 -16.78 1.46
C LYS A 55 -14.00 -18.07 2.12
N ASP A 56 -12.83 -18.57 1.77
CA ASP A 56 -12.27 -19.73 2.44
C ASP A 56 -11.25 -19.37 3.54
N GLY A 57 -10.87 -18.08 3.64
CA GLY A 57 -10.13 -17.50 4.76
C GLY A 57 -8.66 -17.25 4.48
N ASP A 58 -8.16 -17.61 3.31
CA ASP A 58 -6.86 -17.18 2.80
C ASP A 58 -6.99 -16.09 1.72
N LEU A 59 -5.87 -15.51 1.27
CA LEU A 59 -5.94 -14.40 0.33
C LEU A 59 -5.54 -14.83 -1.07
N ASP A 60 -6.37 -14.44 -2.02
CA ASP A 60 -6.23 -14.73 -3.44
C ASP A 60 -5.54 -13.59 -4.19
N TRP A 61 -4.80 -13.95 -5.24
CA TRP A 61 -4.13 -13.00 -6.11
C TRP A 61 -4.99 -12.65 -7.32
N VAL A 62 -5.43 -11.40 -7.40
CA VAL A 62 -6.17 -10.85 -8.54
C VAL A 62 -5.23 -10.07 -9.44
N VAL A 63 -5.34 -10.25 -10.76
CA VAL A 63 -4.52 -9.54 -11.72
C VAL A 63 -5.18 -9.46 -13.10
N GLY A 64 -4.94 -8.37 -13.80
CA GLY A 64 -5.45 -8.13 -15.14
C GLY A 64 -4.39 -7.73 -16.15
N GLN A 65 -4.70 -7.96 -17.41
CA GLN A 65 -4.04 -7.33 -18.56
C GLN A 65 -5.09 -6.64 -19.41
N SER A 66 -4.66 -5.85 -20.42
CA SER A 66 -5.62 -5.30 -21.38
C SER A 66 -6.51 -6.40 -21.97
N GLY A 67 -7.81 -6.29 -21.74
CA GLY A 67 -8.83 -7.19 -22.25
C GLY A 67 -9.18 -8.40 -21.39
N LYS A 68 -8.45 -8.70 -20.32
CA LYS A 68 -8.73 -9.88 -19.51
C LYS A 68 -8.33 -9.76 -18.05
N MET A 69 -9.14 -10.36 -17.15
CA MET A 69 -8.89 -10.48 -15.73
C MET A 69 -8.86 -11.95 -15.29
N TRP A 70 -8.00 -12.26 -14.32
CA TRP A 70 -7.90 -13.54 -13.63
C TRP A 70 -7.85 -13.33 -12.13
N TRP A 71 -8.20 -14.37 -11.40
CA TRP A 71 -7.81 -14.51 -10.01
C TRP A 71 -7.19 -15.89 -9.80
N PHE A 72 -6.30 -15.98 -8.84
CA PHE A 72 -5.58 -17.21 -8.50
C PHE A 72 -5.91 -17.53 -7.05
N GLU A 73 -6.67 -18.63 -6.88
CA GLU A 73 -7.03 -19.19 -5.59
C GLU A 73 -5.80 -19.75 -4.92
N TYR A 74 -5.52 -19.29 -3.71
CA TYR A 74 -4.46 -19.87 -2.90
C TYR A 74 -4.91 -21.23 -2.38
N VAL A 75 -4.05 -22.24 -2.42
CA VAL A 75 -4.26 -23.57 -1.83
C VAL A 75 -3.04 -23.96 -0.99
N GLY A 76 -1.94 -23.33 -1.23
CA GLY A 76 -0.68 -23.53 -0.55
C GLY A 76 0.45 -22.86 -1.32
N PRO A 77 1.64 -22.72 -0.73
CA PRO A 77 2.72 -21.90 -1.29
C PRO A 77 3.09 -22.24 -2.74
N ASP A 78 3.09 -23.51 -3.10
CA ASP A 78 3.42 -24.00 -4.46
C ASP A 78 2.16 -24.39 -5.27
N GLN A 79 0.98 -24.07 -4.79
CA GLN A 79 -0.27 -24.47 -5.44
C GLN A 79 -1.29 -23.36 -5.47
N TRP A 80 -1.48 -22.80 -6.68
CA TRP A 80 -2.47 -21.77 -6.99
C TRP A 80 -3.37 -22.24 -8.12
N ILE A 81 -4.68 -22.02 -8.01
CA ILE A 81 -5.65 -22.41 -9.02
C ILE A 81 -6.09 -21.19 -9.81
N GLN A 82 -5.85 -21.19 -11.12
CA GLN A 82 -6.23 -20.10 -12.00
C GLN A 82 -7.71 -20.14 -12.34
N HIS A 83 -8.41 -19.03 -12.12
CA HIS A 83 -9.79 -18.80 -12.53
C HIS A 83 -9.89 -17.61 -13.50
N ASP A 84 -10.83 -17.68 -14.41
CA ASP A 84 -11.17 -16.63 -15.36
C ASP A 84 -12.20 -15.69 -14.73
N MET A 85 -11.78 -14.48 -14.34
CA MET A 85 -12.69 -13.49 -13.76
C MET A 85 -13.58 -12.83 -14.82
N GLY A 86 -13.02 -12.50 -16.00
CA GLY A 86 -13.77 -11.85 -17.05
C GLY A 86 -12.91 -11.20 -18.14
N GLU A 87 -13.60 -10.50 -19.04
CA GLU A 87 -12.99 -9.80 -20.19
C GLU A 87 -13.31 -8.30 -20.16
N GLY A 88 -12.65 -7.54 -21.00
CA GLY A 88 -12.90 -6.11 -21.17
C GLY A 88 -12.20 -5.19 -20.17
N ALA A 89 -11.17 -5.67 -19.49
CA ALA A 89 -10.34 -4.83 -18.63
C ALA A 89 -9.60 -3.78 -19.43
N HIS A 90 -9.54 -2.56 -18.88
CA HIS A 90 -8.67 -1.49 -19.32
C HIS A 90 -7.62 -1.29 -18.25
N THR A 91 -6.42 -1.78 -18.49
CA THR A 91 -5.42 -1.76 -17.45
C THR A 91 -4.20 -0.97 -17.85
N ASP A 92 -3.67 -0.21 -16.90
CA ASP A 92 -2.25 -0.01 -16.84
C ASP A 92 -1.70 -0.59 -15.52
N VAL A 93 -2.05 -0.02 -14.40
CA VAL A 93 -1.52 -0.40 -13.09
C VAL A 93 -2.61 -0.14 -12.07
N GLY A 94 -2.46 -0.62 -10.88
CA GLY A 94 -3.41 -0.38 -9.82
C GLY A 94 -4.78 -1.04 -10.02
N GLY A 95 -5.51 -1.16 -8.95
CA GLY A 95 -6.84 -1.71 -8.87
C GLY A 95 -7.22 -1.80 -7.40
N CYS A 96 -8.50 -1.84 -7.10
CA CYS A 96 -8.98 -2.03 -5.75
C CYS A 96 -10.12 -3.04 -5.69
N ALA A 97 -10.29 -3.68 -4.53
CA ALA A 97 -11.29 -4.71 -4.33
C ALA A 97 -12.03 -4.47 -3.01
N PHE A 98 -13.35 -4.47 -3.06
CA PHE A 98 -14.23 -4.35 -1.90
C PHE A 98 -15.65 -4.82 -2.27
N ASP A 99 -16.51 -5.00 -1.28
CA ASP A 99 -17.91 -5.35 -1.49
C ASP A 99 -18.69 -4.10 -1.93
N ILE A 100 -18.88 -3.95 -3.24
CA ILE A 100 -19.45 -2.74 -3.85
C ILE A 100 -20.98 -2.68 -3.72
N ASP A 101 -21.66 -3.83 -3.86
CA ASP A 101 -23.12 -3.86 -3.83
C ASP A 101 -23.70 -4.30 -2.47
N GLY A 102 -22.85 -4.56 -1.48
CA GLY A 102 -23.24 -4.89 -0.12
C GLY A 102 -23.80 -6.31 0.03
N ASP A 103 -23.48 -7.21 -0.92
CA ASP A 103 -23.94 -8.62 -0.88
C ASP A 103 -23.01 -9.53 -0.05
N GLY A 104 -21.93 -8.94 0.44
CA GLY A 104 -20.94 -9.59 1.28
C GLY A 104 -19.83 -10.29 0.50
N TRP A 105 -19.81 -10.28 -0.84
CA TRP A 105 -18.74 -10.83 -1.66
C TRP A 105 -17.82 -9.71 -2.15
N ILE A 106 -16.53 -9.98 -2.17
CA ILE A 106 -15.56 -9.00 -2.64
C ILE A 106 -15.60 -8.93 -4.17
N ASP A 107 -15.79 -7.73 -4.67
CA ASP A 107 -15.76 -7.35 -6.08
C ASP A 107 -14.40 -6.77 -6.45
N GLN A 108 -14.14 -6.55 -7.75
CA GLN A 108 -12.91 -5.96 -8.24
C GLN A 108 -13.20 -4.75 -9.13
N ILE A 109 -12.53 -3.63 -8.85
CA ILE A 109 -12.38 -2.51 -9.79
C ILE A 109 -11.10 -2.72 -10.60
N SER A 110 -11.20 -2.53 -11.91
CA SER A 110 -10.09 -2.60 -12.85
C SER A 110 -10.24 -1.49 -13.88
N GLY A 111 -9.51 -0.40 -13.69
CA GLY A 111 -9.66 0.80 -14.49
C GLY A 111 -11.08 1.37 -14.34
N THR A 112 -11.83 1.39 -15.43
CA THR A 112 -13.22 1.89 -15.43
C THR A 112 -14.25 0.76 -15.48
N ALA A 113 -13.89 -0.43 -15.02
CA ALA A 113 -14.77 -1.59 -14.98
C ALA A 113 -14.92 -2.13 -13.56
N TRP A 114 -16.15 -2.40 -13.18
CA TRP A 114 -16.52 -3.15 -11.99
C TRP A 114 -16.82 -4.60 -12.37
N TYR A 115 -16.10 -5.53 -11.77
CA TYR A 115 -16.31 -6.96 -11.86
C TYR A 115 -16.99 -7.44 -10.59
N ARG A 116 -18.30 -7.68 -10.68
CA ARG A 116 -19.12 -8.13 -9.57
C ARG A 116 -18.97 -9.63 -9.35
N ASN A 117 -18.63 -10.01 -8.14
CA ASN A 117 -18.63 -11.41 -7.72
C ASN A 117 -20.05 -11.95 -7.64
N THR A 118 -20.33 -13.08 -8.30
CA THR A 118 -21.67 -13.69 -8.31
C THR A 118 -21.99 -14.52 -7.07
N GLY A 119 -21.04 -14.61 -6.13
CA GLY A 119 -21.09 -15.53 -4.99
C GLY A 119 -20.69 -16.97 -5.33
N LYS A 120 -20.18 -17.20 -6.55
CA LYS A 120 -19.70 -18.50 -7.01
C LYS A 120 -18.41 -18.36 -7.85
N PRO A 121 -17.39 -17.66 -7.35
CA PRO A 121 -16.24 -17.29 -8.16
C PRO A 121 -15.46 -18.47 -8.75
N ARG A 122 -15.50 -19.65 -8.10
CA ARG A 122 -14.84 -20.88 -8.58
C ARG A 122 -15.51 -21.51 -9.82
N THR A 123 -16.76 -21.15 -10.12
CA THR A 123 -17.54 -21.79 -11.20
C THR A 123 -18.19 -20.83 -12.18
N GLU A 124 -18.31 -19.59 -11.83
CA GLU A 124 -18.94 -18.56 -12.65
C GLU A 124 -17.97 -17.38 -12.82
N ARG A 125 -17.97 -16.75 -14.02
CA ARG A 125 -17.27 -15.48 -14.22
C ARG A 125 -17.99 -14.37 -13.47
N PHE A 126 -17.25 -13.33 -13.13
CA PHE A 126 -17.82 -12.10 -12.56
C PHE A 126 -18.66 -11.36 -13.61
N GLU A 127 -19.70 -10.70 -13.14
CA GLU A 127 -20.49 -9.81 -13.98
C GLU A 127 -19.79 -8.48 -14.16
N ARG A 128 -19.57 -8.03 -15.40
CA ARG A 128 -18.87 -6.78 -15.70
C ARG A 128 -19.83 -5.63 -15.90
N TYR A 129 -19.59 -4.52 -15.21
CA TYR A 129 -20.26 -3.23 -15.36
C TYR A 129 -19.24 -2.12 -15.63
N ASP A 130 -19.66 -1.00 -16.25
CA ASP A 130 -18.84 0.19 -16.38
C ASP A 130 -18.98 1.03 -15.11
N SER A 131 -17.85 1.44 -14.52
CA SER A 131 -17.79 2.27 -13.31
C SER A 131 -17.15 3.64 -13.53
N GLY A 132 -16.60 3.92 -14.71
CA GLY A 132 -15.94 5.18 -15.00
C GLY A 132 -15.70 5.42 -16.48
N THR A 133 -14.99 6.50 -16.79
CA THR A 133 -14.79 6.97 -18.17
C THR A 133 -13.35 7.33 -18.52
N ILE A 134 -12.45 7.49 -17.54
CA ILE A 134 -11.05 7.80 -17.82
C ILE A 134 -10.23 6.52 -18.06
N SER A 135 -9.11 6.65 -18.77
CA SER A 135 -8.09 5.60 -18.79
C SER A 135 -7.29 5.71 -17.49
N CYS A 136 -7.46 4.74 -16.60
CA CYS A 136 -6.86 4.78 -15.27
C CYS A 136 -5.47 4.18 -15.24
N HIS A 137 -4.60 4.79 -14.42
CA HIS A 137 -3.35 4.20 -13.97
C HIS A 137 -3.53 3.58 -12.58
N ASP A 138 -4.04 4.35 -11.62
CA ASP A 138 -4.30 3.90 -10.25
C ASP A 138 -5.78 4.01 -9.92
N ASP A 139 -6.29 3.06 -9.15
CA ASP A 139 -7.61 3.06 -8.51
C ASP A 139 -7.44 2.77 -7.03
N VAL A 140 -8.01 3.61 -6.17
CA VAL A 140 -7.99 3.49 -4.70
C VAL A 140 -9.39 3.64 -4.15
N ALA A 141 -9.81 2.72 -3.28
CA ALA A 141 -11.12 2.78 -2.63
C ALA A 141 -11.06 3.60 -1.33
N ALA A 142 -11.95 4.57 -1.18
CA ALA A 142 -12.10 5.37 0.04
C ALA A 142 -13.49 6.02 0.09
N ASP A 143 -14.01 6.29 1.28
CA ASP A 143 -15.21 7.12 1.47
C ASP A 143 -14.80 8.60 1.32
N ILE A 144 -15.14 9.20 0.18
CA ILE A 144 -14.72 10.57 -0.16
C ILE A 144 -15.73 11.62 0.31
N ASN A 145 -17.00 11.24 0.34
CA ASN A 145 -18.08 12.19 0.63
C ASN A 145 -18.65 12.06 2.07
N GLY A 146 -18.14 11.12 2.86
CA GLY A 146 -18.53 10.88 4.25
C GLY A 146 -19.91 10.22 4.38
N ASP A 147 -20.37 9.47 3.35
CA ASP A 147 -21.68 8.80 3.38
C ASP A 147 -21.62 7.37 3.94
N GLY A 148 -20.43 6.88 4.28
CA GLY A 148 -20.17 5.56 4.85
C GLY A 148 -20.02 4.46 3.81
N LYS A 149 -19.94 4.79 2.52
CA LYS A 149 -19.65 3.86 1.44
C LYS A 149 -18.29 4.16 0.83
N LEU A 150 -17.67 3.15 0.29
CA LEU A 150 -16.44 3.33 -0.46
C LEU A 150 -16.74 3.82 -1.87
N ASP A 151 -16.06 4.87 -2.27
CA ASP A 151 -15.97 5.41 -3.61
C ASP A 151 -14.66 4.96 -4.26
N VAL A 152 -14.41 5.33 -5.52
CA VAL A 152 -13.17 5.03 -6.22
C VAL A 152 -12.46 6.31 -6.64
N VAL A 153 -11.28 6.56 -6.08
CA VAL A 153 -10.37 7.60 -6.54
C VAL A 153 -9.52 7.03 -7.66
N ALA A 154 -9.44 7.73 -8.78
CA ALA A 154 -8.72 7.29 -9.97
C ALA A 154 -7.78 8.36 -10.52
N CYS A 155 -6.59 7.95 -10.93
CA CYS A 155 -5.62 8.78 -11.61
C CYS A 155 -5.46 8.32 -13.07
N SER A 156 -5.54 9.27 -14.01
CA SER A 156 -5.42 8.96 -15.44
C SER A 156 -4.00 8.64 -15.86
N ASN A 157 -3.84 7.69 -16.78
CA ASN A 157 -2.60 7.44 -17.51
C ASN A 157 -2.53 8.14 -18.88
N ASP A 158 -3.60 8.81 -19.30
CA ASP A 158 -3.65 9.50 -20.60
C ASP A 158 -2.86 10.81 -20.56
N LYS A 159 -1.70 10.83 -21.22
CA LYS A 159 -0.86 12.04 -21.33
C LYS A 159 -1.55 13.24 -21.96
N SER A 160 -2.63 13.03 -22.71
CA SER A 160 -3.43 14.10 -23.32
C SER A 160 -4.52 14.61 -22.38
N HIS A 161 -4.85 13.85 -21.33
CA HIS A 161 -5.90 14.18 -20.36
C HIS A 161 -5.50 13.75 -18.95
N VAL A 162 -4.48 14.41 -18.41
CA VAL A 162 -3.92 14.11 -17.09
C VAL A 162 -4.85 14.70 -16.01
N VAL A 163 -5.53 13.83 -15.29
CA VAL A 163 -6.56 14.21 -14.30
C VAL A 163 -6.59 13.24 -13.13
N THR A 164 -6.91 13.75 -11.94
CA THR A 164 -7.34 12.97 -10.77
C THR A 164 -8.82 13.21 -10.55
N VAL A 165 -9.59 12.13 -10.44
CA VAL A 165 -11.04 12.14 -10.26
C VAL A 165 -11.45 11.18 -9.15
N TRP A 166 -12.69 11.28 -8.69
CA TRP A 166 -13.31 10.21 -7.94
C TRP A 166 -14.68 9.88 -8.53
N TYR A 167 -15.07 8.63 -8.41
CA TYR A 167 -16.33 8.10 -8.86
C TYR A 167 -17.18 7.76 -7.66
N GLU A 168 -18.30 8.48 -7.52
CA GLU A 168 -19.26 8.24 -6.45
C GLU A 168 -20.01 6.92 -6.71
N THR A 169 -19.95 6.00 -5.74
CA THR A 169 -20.67 4.72 -5.79
C THR A 169 -22.17 4.99 -5.59
N PRO A 170 -23.01 4.78 -6.63
CA PRO A 170 -24.43 5.10 -6.53
C PRO A 170 -25.15 4.12 -5.58
N PRO A 171 -26.35 4.48 -5.07
CA PRO A 171 -27.18 3.60 -4.24
C PRO A 171 -27.46 2.22 -4.85
N ASN A 172 -27.56 2.14 -6.17
CA ASN A 172 -27.51 0.89 -6.94
C ASN A 172 -26.26 0.93 -7.81
N PRO A 173 -25.21 0.18 -7.50
CA PRO A 173 -23.93 0.24 -8.21
C PRO A 173 -23.99 -0.14 -9.71
N ARG A 174 -25.10 -0.73 -10.17
CA ARG A 174 -25.36 -1.01 -11.59
C ARG A 174 -25.80 0.22 -12.37
N ASP A 175 -26.18 1.31 -11.68
CA ASP A 175 -26.48 2.58 -12.31
C ASP A 175 -25.19 3.30 -12.72
N LYS A 176 -25.31 4.35 -13.48
CA LYS A 176 -24.13 5.15 -13.90
C LYS A 176 -23.52 5.83 -12.70
N TRP A 177 -22.22 5.60 -12.50
CA TRP A 177 -21.43 6.29 -11.50
C TRP A 177 -21.20 7.75 -11.87
N ILE A 178 -21.13 8.62 -10.87
CA ILE A 178 -20.94 10.06 -11.06
C ILE A 178 -19.44 10.35 -10.93
N GLU A 179 -18.86 10.93 -11.98
CA GLU A 179 -17.48 11.38 -11.97
C GLU A 179 -17.40 12.80 -11.39
N HIS A 180 -16.50 12.96 -10.40
CA HIS A 180 -16.18 14.25 -9.81
C HIS A 180 -14.70 14.54 -10.02
N LYS A 181 -14.38 15.77 -10.44
CA LYS A 181 -12.99 16.18 -10.62
C LYS A 181 -12.37 16.60 -9.30
N ILE A 182 -11.19 16.02 -8.98
CA ILE A 182 -10.33 16.45 -7.88
C ILE A 182 -9.36 17.52 -8.37
N GLY A 183 -8.51 17.19 -9.36
CA GLY A 183 -7.50 18.13 -9.83
C GLY A 183 -6.74 17.68 -11.06
N GLY A 184 -5.52 18.18 -11.20
CA GLY A 184 -4.57 17.67 -12.18
C GLY A 184 -4.10 16.26 -11.85
N GLY A 185 -3.23 15.69 -12.65
CA GLY A 185 -2.65 14.36 -12.43
C GLY A 185 -1.21 14.27 -12.89
N ILE A 186 -0.62 13.13 -12.61
CA ILE A 186 0.67 12.68 -13.13
C ILE A 186 0.48 11.25 -13.66
N HIS A 187 1.52 10.62 -14.12
CA HIS A 187 1.49 9.20 -14.50
C HIS A 187 1.51 8.33 -13.22
N GLY A 188 0.35 7.93 -12.72
CA GLY A 188 0.18 7.33 -11.39
C GLY A 188 0.09 8.38 -10.26
N GLY A 189 0.57 8.05 -9.09
CA GLY A 189 0.76 8.97 -7.96
C GLY A 189 -0.36 9.01 -6.92
N VAL A 190 -1.38 8.15 -7.04
CA VAL A 190 -2.42 7.94 -6.01
C VAL A 190 -2.29 6.55 -5.38
N GLY A 191 -1.97 5.55 -6.18
CA GLY A 191 -1.82 4.17 -5.72
C GLY A 191 -0.45 3.86 -5.13
N PRO A 192 -0.39 2.82 -4.29
CA PRO A 192 -1.48 1.94 -3.91
C PRO A 192 -2.34 2.44 -2.74
N HIS A 193 -1.93 3.44 -1.94
CA HIS A 193 -2.61 3.88 -0.73
C HIS A 193 -2.43 5.39 -0.47
N GLY A 194 -2.89 6.22 -1.42
CA GLY A 194 -2.72 7.68 -1.38
C GLY A 194 -3.98 8.45 -0.97
N VAL A 195 -4.89 7.85 -0.19
CA VAL A 195 -6.12 8.52 0.27
C VAL A 195 -6.27 8.34 1.77
N ALA A 196 -6.27 9.44 2.52
CA ALA A 196 -6.45 9.45 3.97
C ALA A 196 -6.69 10.89 4.49
N ASP A 197 -7.08 11.03 5.74
CA ASP A 197 -7.18 12.31 6.47
C ASP A 197 -5.78 12.81 6.85
N LEU A 198 -5.19 13.68 6.01
CA LEU A 198 -3.81 14.17 6.19
C LEU A 198 -3.69 15.32 7.18
N ASP A 199 -4.72 16.16 7.30
CA ASP A 199 -4.67 17.36 8.15
C ASP A 199 -5.45 17.23 9.46
N GLY A 200 -6.08 16.07 9.69
CA GLY A 200 -6.74 15.71 10.93
C GLY A 200 -8.10 16.37 11.10
N ASP A 201 -8.81 16.71 9.99
CA ASP A 201 -10.14 17.30 10.02
C ASP A 201 -11.29 16.29 9.87
N SER A 202 -10.97 15.01 9.74
CA SER A 202 -11.85 13.83 9.68
C SER A 202 -12.50 13.59 8.34
N ASP A 203 -11.98 14.13 7.28
CA ASP A 203 -12.33 13.74 5.91
C ASP A 203 -11.10 13.22 5.13
N ASN A 204 -11.35 12.55 4.02
CA ASN A 204 -10.28 11.94 3.24
C ASN A 204 -9.75 12.92 2.19
N ASP A 205 -8.45 13.16 2.24
CA ASP A 205 -7.65 13.86 1.26
C ASP A 205 -7.05 12.91 0.23
N VAL A 206 -6.51 13.44 -0.85
CA VAL A 206 -5.92 12.65 -1.93
C VAL A 206 -4.50 13.11 -2.25
N VAL A 207 -3.53 12.22 -2.09
CA VAL A 207 -2.14 12.43 -2.54
C VAL A 207 -2.03 12.14 -4.03
N ARG A 208 -1.25 12.96 -4.74
CA ARG A 208 -0.93 12.76 -6.17
C ARG A 208 0.58 12.67 -6.42
N GLY A 209 1.32 12.20 -5.49
CA GLY A 209 2.76 12.12 -5.55
C GLY A 209 3.44 13.45 -5.20
N ASP A 210 3.52 14.44 -6.10
CA ASP A 210 4.24 15.71 -5.86
C ASP A 210 3.41 16.80 -5.15
N VAL A 211 2.10 16.58 -5.01
CA VAL A 211 1.16 17.42 -4.26
C VAL A 211 0.08 16.59 -3.62
N TRP A 212 -0.73 17.19 -2.77
CA TRP A 212 -1.96 16.60 -2.28
C TRP A 212 -3.14 17.54 -2.44
N PHE A 213 -4.34 16.99 -2.45
CA PHE A 213 -5.60 17.71 -2.57
C PHE A 213 -6.37 17.61 -1.27
N GLU A 214 -6.56 18.74 -0.60
CA GLU A 214 -7.41 18.89 0.57
C GLU A 214 -8.88 18.84 0.15
N ASN A 215 -9.67 17.98 0.79
CA ASN A 215 -11.13 17.89 0.64
C ASN A 215 -11.78 18.94 1.55
N VAL A 216 -11.92 20.18 1.07
CA VAL A 216 -12.25 21.35 1.91
C VAL A 216 -13.63 21.29 2.55
N ASP A 217 -14.56 20.54 1.99
CA ASP A 217 -15.95 20.46 2.47
C ASP A 217 -16.35 19.09 3.02
N GLY A 218 -15.42 18.15 3.06
CA GLY A 218 -15.67 16.77 3.51
C GLY A 218 -16.71 16.02 2.67
N LYS A 219 -16.99 16.51 1.46
CA LYS A 219 -17.98 15.94 0.53
C LYS A 219 -17.43 15.67 -0.86
N GLY A 220 -16.14 15.87 -1.04
CA GLY A 220 -15.49 15.71 -2.33
C GLY A 220 -15.94 16.68 -3.41
N THR A 221 -16.60 17.80 -3.05
CA THR A 221 -17.09 18.78 -4.04
C THR A 221 -16.20 20.01 -4.18
N GLN A 222 -15.36 20.29 -3.17
CA GLN A 222 -14.44 21.40 -3.13
C GLN A 222 -13.04 20.92 -2.74
N TRP A 223 -12.13 21.01 -3.69
CA TRP A 223 -10.75 20.56 -3.53
C TRP A 223 -9.77 21.72 -3.58
N LYS A 224 -8.70 21.62 -2.80
CA LYS A 224 -7.61 22.60 -2.81
C LYS A 224 -6.27 21.92 -2.94
N GLU A 225 -5.59 22.18 -4.04
CA GLU A 225 -4.24 21.70 -4.25
C GLU A 225 -3.26 22.30 -3.22
N ARG A 226 -2.48 21.46 -2.60
CA ARG A 226 -1.43 21.77 -1.63
C ARG A 226 -0.10 21.25 -2.14
N SER A 227 0.95 22.05 -1.95
CA SER A 227 2.33 21.70 -2.28
C SER A 227 3.11 21.26 -1.05
N GLY A 228 4.32 20.75 -1.25
CA GLY A 228 5.24 20.41 -0.17
C GLY A 228 5.84 19.01 -0.29
N LEU A 229 5.35 18.21 -1.22
CA LEU A 229 5.79 16.82 -1.43
C LEU A 229 6.86 16.70 -2.53
N THR A 230 7.71 17.72 -2.68
CA THR A 230 8.83 17.67 -3.64
C THR A 230 10.14 17.51 -2.89
N PRO A 231 10.93 16.46 -3.13
CA PRO A 231 12.17 16.24 -2.44
C PRO A 231 13.22 17.29 -2.79
N PRO A 232 14.22 17.53 -1.92
CA PRO A 232 15.33 18.42 -2.22
C PRO A 232 16.03 18.04 -3.53
N GLY A 233 16.21 19.02 -4.43
CA GLY A 233 16.76 18.79 -5.77
C GLY A 233 15.74 18.35 -6.82
N GLY A 234 14.46 18.23 -6.45
CA GLY A 234 13.37 17.79 -7.32
C GLY A 234 13.28 16.27 -7.47
N ASN A 235 12.18 15.82 -8.08
CA ASN A 235 11.96 14.40 -8.43
C ASN A 235 12.92 13.98 -9.55
N ARG A 236 13.21 12.67 -9.61
CA ARG A 236 14.03 12.12 -10.70
C ARG A 236 13.34 12.28 -12.04
N PRO A 237 14.08 12.65 -13.09
CA PRO A 237 13.51 12.64 -14.43
C PRO A 237 13.15 11.21 -14.85
N GLU A 238 12.01 11.05 -15.48
CA GLU A 238 11.50 9.77 -15.92
C GLU A 238 10.96 9.83 -17.35
N ARG A 239 10.67 8.66 -17.93
CA ARG A 239 10.37 8.53 -19.38
C ARG A 239 8.97 9.00 -19.76
N TYR A 240 7.99 8.87 -18.84
CA TYR A 240 6.57 9.04 -19.15
C TYR A 240 5.93 10.28 -18.54
N GLY A 241 6.67 11.12 -17.85
CA GLY A 241 6.27 12.22 -16.99
C GLY A 241 6.58 11.84 -15.54
N LEU A 242 6.20 12.57 -14.54
CA LEU A 242 6.44 12.19 -13.17
C LEU A 242 5.60 10.94 -12.82
N ALA A 243 6.24 9.86 -12.36
CA ALA A 243 5.60 8.66 -11.90
C ALA A 243 6.05 8.34 -10.48
N ILE A 244 5.10 8.21 -9.57
CA ILE A 244 5.32 7.98 -8.15
C ILE A 244 4.29 6.95 -7.64
N LYS A 245 4.72 6.06 -6.75
CA LYS A 245 3.83 5.23 -5.93
C LYS A 245 3.75 5.85 -4.55
N VAL A 246 2.57 5.83 -3.95
CA VAL A 246 2.27 6.52 -2.70
C VAL A 246 1.66 5.59 -1.67
N TRP A 247 2.10 5.74 -0.43
CA TRP A 247 1.51 5.07 0.73
C TRP A 247 1.40 6.04 1.90
N VAL A 248 0.19 6.26 2.41
CA VAL A 248 -0.07 7.11 3.58
C VAL A 248 -0.14 6.23 4.83
N CYS A 249 0.68 6.56 5.85
CA CYS A 249 0.72 5.87 7.14
C CYS A 249 1.47 6.72 8.17
N ASP A 250 1.34 6.40 9.45
CA ASP A 250 2.11 7.01 10.56
C ASP A 250 3.44 6.26 10.72
N VAL A 251 4.53 6.77 10.10
CA VAL A 251 5.83 6.10 10.01
C VAL A 251 6.58 6.15 11.33
N ASP A 252 6.49 7.27 12.07
CA ASP A 252 7.26 7.52 13.28
C ASP A 252 6.45 7.42 14.59
N LYS A 253 5.16 7.11 14.46
CA LYS A 253 4.20 6.93 15.56
C LYS A 253 3.97 8.19 16.39
N ASP A 254 3.98 9.35 15.74
CA ASP A 254 3.68 10.63 16.37
C ASP A 254 2.18 10.98 16.36
N GLY A 255 1.39 10.27 15.55
CA GLY A 255 -0.07 10.37 15.43
C GLY A 255 -0.55 11.22 14.27
N ASP A 256 0.34 11.87 13.52
CA ASP A 256 0.05 12.50 12.24
C ASP A 256 0.34 11.49 11.09
N LEU A 257 -0.42 11.54 10.00
CA LEU A 257 -0.18 10.64 8.86
C LEU A 257 0.89 11.20 7.94
N ASP A 258 1.87 10.38 7.64
CA ASP A 258 3.00 10.63 6.74
C ASP A 258 2.75 10.05 5.36
N ILE A 259 3.66 10.35 4.42
CA ILE A 259 3.59 9.84 3.05
C ILE A 259 4.90 9.15 2.69
N VAL A 260 4.84 7.87 2.39
CA VAL A 260 5.95 7.12 1.77
C VAL A 260 5.79 7.14 0.26
N GLU A 261 6.88 7.46 -0.45
CA GLU A 261 6.89 7.52 -1.91
C GLU A 261 7.98 6.65 -2.51
N ALA A 262 7.64 5.97 -3.61
CA ALA A 262 8.60 5.32 -4.49
C ALA A 262 8.59 6.03 -5.84
N GLU A 263 9.74 6.58 -6.26
CA GLU A 263 9.90 7.09 -7.62
C GLU A 263 9.87 5.92 -8.61
N ALA A 264 9.05 6.04 -9.64
CA ALA A 264 8.84 5.01 -10.65
C ALA A 264 9.16 5.53 -12.04
N ASP A 265 9.25 4.62 -13.03
CA ASP A 265 9.55 4.93 -14.42
C ASP A 265 10.86 5.69 -14.66
N THR A 266 11.77 5.64 -13.71
CA THR A 266 13.12 6.21 -13.81
C THR A 266 14.17 5.14 -13.54
N ALA A 267 15.33 5.29 -14.18
CA ALA A 267 16.43 4.35 -14.01
C ALA A 267 17.30 4.60 -12.75
N ASP A 268 16.95 5.56 -11.92
CA ASP A 268 17.69 5.97 -10.72
C ASP A 268 16.73 6.45 -9.63
N ALA A 269 15.72 5.64 -9.35
CA ALA A 269 14.64 5.91 -8.40
C ALA A 269 15.10 5.94 -6.94
N ARG A 270 14.35 6.65 -6.12
CA ARG A 270 14.51 6.68 -4.66
C ARG A 270 13.24 6.18 -3.98
N ILE A 271 13.40 5.71 -2.74
CA ILE A 271 12.31 5.58 -1.78
C ILE A 271 12.48 6.71 -0.77
N LEU A 272 11.41 7.46 -0.57
CA LEU A 272 11.35 8.67 0.24
C LEU A 272 10.22 8.54 1.25
N TRP A 273 10.28 9.30 2.35
CA TRP A 273 9.10 9.59 3.13
C TRP A 273 9.05 11.07 3.49
N PHE A 274 7.83 11.60 3.54
CA PHE A 274 7.55 12.97 3.92
C PHE A 274 6.87 12.94 5.29
N GLU A 275 7.62 13.36 6.30
CA GLU A 275 7.17 13.51 7.67
C GLU A 275 6.20 14.69 7.75
N ASN A 276 5.00 14.45 8.29
CA ASN A 276 3.99 15.44 8.55
C ASN A 276 4.25 16.11 9.90
N THR A 277 4.78 17.31 9.93
CA THR A 277 5.22 17.94 11.18
C THR A 277 4.21 18.94 11.78
N ASP A 278 3.12 19.25 11.13
CA ASP A 278 2.08 20.19 11.60
C ASP A 278 0.77 20.01 10.84
N LYS A 279 0.15 18.81 10.91
CA LYS A 279 -1.17 18.55 10.27
C LYS A 279 -1.19 19.00 8.81
N ALA A 280 -0.35 18.41 8.01
CA ALA A 280 -0.15 18.64 6.58
C ALA A 280 0.22 20.08 6.16
N LYS A 281 0.58 20.98 7.10
CA LYS A 281 1.06 22.33 6.77
C LYS A 281 2.53 22.39 6.42
N ASN A 282 3.33 21.48 6.99
CA ASN A 282 4.75 21.38 6.74
C ASN A 282 5.13 19.90 6.56
N TRP A 283 5.98 19.65 5.58
CA TRP A 283 6.50 18.33 5.27
C TRP A 283 8.02 18.35 5.31
N GLN A 284 8.61 17.35 5.94
CA GLN A 284 10.05 17.16 5.94
C GLN A 284 10.38 15.88 5.17
N CYS A 285 11.16 16.02 4.09
CA CYS A 285 11.53 14.89 3.24
C CYS A 285 12.75 14.15 3.79
N HIS A 286 12.65 12.83 3.89
CA HIS A 286 13.69 11.89 4.29
C HIS A 286 13.95 10.86 3.23
N LEU A 287 15.20 10.39 3.12
CA LEU A 287 15.59 9.28 2.25
C LEU A 287 15.48 7.97 3.04
N ILE A 288 14.74 7.00 2.47
CA ILE A 288 14.72 5.61 2.94
C ILE A 288 15.78 4.80 2.18
N SER A 289 15.82 4.92 0.86
CA SER A 289 16.84 4.26 0.02
C SER A 289 18.12 5.08 -0.09
N ALA A 290 19.13 4.53 -0.74
CA ALA A 290 20.25 5.32 -1.24
C ALA A 290 19.79 6.40 -2.23
N ASP A 291 20.51 7.54 -2.32
CA ASP A 291 20.17 8.62 -3.26
C ASP A 291 20.34 8.22 -4.73
N HIS A 292 21.25 7.31 -5.02
CA HIS A 292 21.49 6.75 -6.36
C HIS A 292 21.43 5.22 -6.33
N THR A 293 20.36 4.64 -6.86
CA THR A 293 20.08 3.20 -6.79
C THR A 293 20.35 2.45 -8.09
N ARG A 294 20.30 3.14 -9.24
CA ARG A 294 20.31 2.56 -10.61
C ARG A 294 19.15 1.60 -10.86
N LEU A 295 18.08 1.71 -10.06
CA LEU A 295 16.88 0.88 -10.14
C LEU A 295 15.66 1.79 -10.37
N ASP A 296 14.61 1.16 -10.85
CA ASP A 296 13.27 1.68 -11.03
C ASP A 296 12.39 1.05 -9.94
N PHE A 297 11.78 1.84 -9.06
CA PHE A 297 10.94 1.32 -7.97
C PHE A 297 9.46 1.44 -8.31
N HIS A 298 8.94 0.48 -9.08
CA HIS A 298 7.57 0.52 -9.56
C HIS A 298 6.55 -0.24 -8.69
N SER A 299 6.96 -0.74 -7.53
CA SER A 299 6.09 -1.34 -6.53
C SER A 299 6.33 -0.70 -5.17
N LEU A 300 5.29 -0.65 -4.33
CA LEU A 300 5.39 -0.12 -2.98
C LEU A 300 4.40 -0.85 -2.07
N ALA A 301 4.88 -1.33 -0.93
CA ALA A 301 4.05 -1.77 0.17
C ALA A 301 4.69 -1.35 1.50
N VAL A 302 3.86 -1.00 2.47
CA VAL A 302 4.29 -0.63 3.82
C VAL A 302 3.54 -1.51 4.81
N ALA A 303 4.27 -2.23 5.66
CA ALA A 303 3.72 -3.10 6.68
C ALA A 303 4.78 -3.43 7.74
N ASP A 304 4.36 -4.01 8.85
CA ASP A 304 5.24 -4.58 9.87
C ASP A 304 5.65 -5.99 9.43
N PHE A 305 6.78 -6.10 8.70
CA PHE A 305 7.22 -7.37 8.11
C PHE A 305 7.97 -8.28 9.08
N ASP A 306 8.48 -7.76 10.19
CA ASP A 306 9.23 -8.54 11.18
C ASP A 306 8.49 -8.67 12.54
N ASN A 307 7.24 -8.20 12.60
CA ASN A 307 6.36 -8.24 13.77
C ASN A 307 6.97 -7.54 15.00
N ASP A 308 7.78 -6.49 14.80
CA ASP A 308 8.34 -5.68 15.89
C ASP A 308 7.45 -4.48 16.26
N GLY A 309 6.38 -4.28 15.51
CA GLY A 309 5.38 -3.24 15.70
C GLY A 309 5.69 -1.94 14.95
N ASP A 310 6.80 -1.86 14.21
CA ASP A 310 7.18 -0.71 13.38
C ASP A 310 6.81 -0.95 11.92
N LEU A 311 6.60 0.12 11.15
CA LEU A 311 6.29 -0.02 9.73
C LEU A 311 7.58 -0.04 8.90
N ASP A 312 7.73 -1.09 8.10
CA ASP A 312 8.80 -1.28 7.14
C ASP A 312 8.32 -0.98 5.72
N VAL A 313 9.26 -0.81 4.79
CA VAL A 313 8.95 -0.48 3.40
C VAL A 313 9.50 -1.54 2.46
N TYR A 314 8.62 -2.11 1.62
CA TYR A 314 8.98 -2.98 0.50
C TYR A 314 8.91 -2.24 -0.83
N SER A 315 9.88 -2.46 -1.70
CA SER A 315 9.81 -2.14 -3.11
C SER A 315 10.69 -3.05 -3.95
N GLY A 316 10.37 -3.14 -5.25
CA GLY A 316 11.11 -3.97 -6.18
C GLY A 316 11.43 -3.28 -7.50
N GLY A 317 12.51 -3.75 -8.13
CA GLY A 317 13.03 -3.21 -9.38
C GLY A 317 12.08 -3.43 -10.55
N GLY A 318 11.61 -2.33 -11.14
CA GLY A 318 10.76 -2.28 -12.32
C GLY A 318 11.54 -2.40 -13.64
N PRO A 319 10.84 -2.25 -14.78
CA PRO A 319 11.34 -2.54 -16.13
C PRO A 319 12.42 -1.58 -16.63
N LEU A 320 12.56 -0.39 -16.03
CA LEU A 320 13.56 0.60 -16.43
C LEU A 320 14.86 0.55 -15.64
N SER A 321 14.99 -0.41 -14.70
CA SER A 321 16.22 -0.62 -13.95
C SER A 321 17.44 -0.81 -14.86
N GLN A 322 18.56 -0.14 -14.55
CA GLN A 322 19.82 -0.30 -15.27
C GLN A 322 20.59 -1.53 -14.80
N ASP A 323 20.48 -1.86 -13.51
CA ASP A 323 21.06 -3.05 -12.91
C ASP A 323 20.03 -4.20 -12.87
N ALA A 324 20.47 -5.41 -12.59
CA ALA A 324 19.56 -6.55 -12.42
C ALA A 324 18.52 -6.22 -11.37
N PRO A 325 17.22 -6.45 -11.65
CA PRO A 325 16.15 -6.09 -10.73
C PRO A 325 16.29 -6.88 -9.41
N LYS A 326 15.96 -6.20 -8.31
CA LYS A 326 15.98 -6.75 -6.95
C LYS A 326 14.73 -6.32 -6.22
N CYS A 327 14.28 -7.15 -5.29
CA CYS A 327 13.28 -6.78 -4.30
C CYS A 327 14.00 -6.46 -2.98
N PHE A 328 13.62 -5.34 -2.39
CA PHE A 328 14.18 -4.87 -1.15
C PHE A 328 13.11 -4.75 -0.07
N LEU A 329 13.57 -4.92 1.15
CA LEU A 329 12.88 -4.49 2.35
C LEU A 329 13.78 -3.51 3.08
N TRP A 330 13.25 -2.35 3.45
CA TRP A 330 13.89 -1.38 4.33
C TRP A 330 13.23 -1.48 5.71
N GLU A 331 13.98 -2.05 6.65
CA GLU A 331 13.62 -2.15 8.07
C GLU A 331 13.72 -0.76 8.72
N ASN A 332 12.64 -0.30 9.37
CA ASN A 332 12.62 0.92 10.17
C ASN A 332 13.32 0.67 11.50
N ALA A 333 14.65 0.77 11.49
CA ALA A 333 15.50 0.26 12.55
C ALA A 333 15.41 0.98 13.89
N ASP A 334 14.80 2.12 14.00
CA ASP A 334 14.54 2.84 15.25
C ASP A 334 13.04 3.05 15.55
N GLY A 335 12.16 2.53 14.68
CA GLY A 335 10.72 2.66 14.80
C GLY A 335 10.20 4.09 14.69
N LYS A 336 11.02 4.99 14.11
CA LYS A 336 10.75 6.42 13.99
C LYS A 336 11.17 7.01 12.64
N GLY A 337 11.42 6.17 11.66
CA GLY A 337 11.83 6.60 10.32
C GLY A 337 13.21 7.28 10.23
N GLY A 338 13.95 7.38 11.34
CA GLY A 338 15.27 8.03 11.38
C GLY A 338 16.41 7.13 10.93
N GLN A 339 16.26 5.81 11.01
CA GLN A 339 17.28 4.83 10.66
C GLN A 339 16.67 3.66 9.88
N TRP A 340 17.04 3.57 8.61
CA TRP A 340 16.60 2.51 7.72
C TRP A 340 17.71 1.52 7.40
N LYS A 341 17.40 0.23 7.43
CA LYS A 341 18.34 -0.82 7.10
C LYS A 341 17.84 -1.61 5.89
N GLN A 342 18.55 -1.50 4.78
CA GLN A 342 18.19 -2.16 3.53
C GLN A 342 18.57 -3.63 3.53
N HIS A 343 17.63 -4.49 3.15
CA HIS A 343 17.81 -5.93 2.93
C HIS A 343 17.40 -6.29 1.50
N THR A 344 18.21 -7.07 0.82
CA THR A 344 17.83 -7.67 -0.46
C THR A 344 17.14 -9.01 -0.18
N ILE A 345 15.87 -9.12 -0.51
CA ILE A 345 15.05 -10.32 -0.26
C ILE A 345 14.93 -11.22 -1.48
N LEU A 346 15.09 -10.67 -2.70
CA LEU A 346 15.12 -11.44 -3.94
C LEU A 346 15.97 -10.71 -5.00
N GLU A 347 16.64 -11.48 -5.88
CA GLU A 347 17.43 -10.94 -7.00
C GLU A 347 17.03 -11.57 -8.34
N GLY A 348 17.16 -10.78 -9.42
CA GLY A 348 17.00 -11.25 -10.79
C GLY A 348 15.54 -11.42 -11.23
N LYS A 349 14.59 -10.89 -10.48
CA LYS A 349 13.16 -10.85 -10.82
C LYS A 349 12.66 -9.42 -10.86
N GLU A 350 11.97 -9.09 -11.94
CA GLU A 350 11.27 -7.80 -12.07
C GLU A 350 10.01 -7.81 -11.20
N CYS A 351 9.78 -6.72 -10.48
CA CYS A 351 8.62 -6.47 -9.63
C CYS A 351 8.02 -5.12 -10.04
N HIS A 352 6.93 -5.15 -10.79
CA HIS A 352 6.27 -3.92 -11.25
C HIS A 352 5.10 -3.51 -10.37
N GLU A 353 4.33 -4.47 -9.89
CA GLU A 353 3.27 -4.28 -8.90
C GLU A 353 3.39 -5.35 -7.82
N ALA A 354 3.13 -4.94 -6.58
CA ALA A 354 3.10 -5.84 -5.44
C ALA A 354 1.97 -5.50 -4.49
N LYS A 355 1.50 -6.50 -3.78
CA LYS A 355 0.61 -6.37 -2.62
C LYS A 355 1.21 -7.19 -1.47
N ALA A 356 1.08 -6.65 -0.26
CA ALA A 356 1.54 -7.29 0.95
C ALA A 356 0.37 -7.51 1.92
N ALA A 357 0.24 -8.73 2.43
CA ALA A 357 -0.71 -9.13 3.45
C ALA A 357 -0.37 -10.53 3.97
N ASP A 358 -0.98 -10.95 5.06
CA ASP A 358 -0.91 -12.33 5.55
C ASP A 358 -1.75 -13.23 4.61
N VAL A 359 -1.08 -13.89 3.64
CA VAL A 359 -1.74 -14.65 2.57
C VAL A 359 -2.28 -15.97 3.07
N ASP A 360 -1.54 -16.66 3.91
CA ASP A 360 -1.86 -18.02 4.38
C ASP A 360 -2.40 -18.08 5.81
N GLY A 361 -2.66 -16.92 6.42
CA GLY A 361 -3.29 -16.81 7.74
C GLY A 361 -2.38 -17.25 8.88
N ASP A 362 -1.06 -17.24 8.72
CA ASP A 362 -0.12 -17.71 9.73
C ASP A 362 0.36 -16.61 10.71
N GLY A 363 0.08 -15.34 10.41
CA GLY A 363 0.29 -14.17 11.24
C GLY A 363 1.52 -13.34 10.90
N ASP A 364 2.16 -13.58 9.75
CA ASP A 364 3.20 -12.71 9.22
C ASP A 364 2.85 -12.17 7.82
N ILE A 365 3.51 -11.10 7.39
CA ILE A 365 3.15 -10.40 6.15
C ILE A 365 3.96 -10.91 4.98
N ASP A 366 3.26 -11.42 4.00
CA ASP A 366 3.76 -11.94 2.73
C ASP A 366 3.69 -10.92 1.60
N ILE A 367 4.25 -11.27 0.43
CA ILE A 367 4.24 -10.40 -0.75
C ILE A 367 3.87 -11.19 -2.00
N CYS A 368 2.80 -10.81 -2.67
CA CYS A 368 2.48 -11.24 -4.03
C CYS A 368 2.86 -10.16 -5.03
N THR A 369 3.50 -10.54 -6.14
CA THR A 369 4.01 -9.59 -7.12
C THR A 369 4.06 -10.15 -8.55
N LYS A 370 4.22 -9.24 -9.51
CA LYS A 370 4.29 -9.54 -10.94
C LYS A 370 5.22 -8.58 -11.69
N PRO A 371 5.82 -8.99 -12.82
CA PRO A 371 6.57 -8.11 -13.70
C PRO A 371 5.65 -7.28 -14.62
N TRP A 372 6.20 -6.24 -15.25
CA TRP A 372 5.65 -5.63 -16.46
C TRP A 372 6.06 -6.40 -17.72
N ASN A 373 7.38 -6.59 -17.89
CA ASN A 373 7.93 -7.37 -19.00
C ASN A 373 8.00 -8.85 -18.63
N GLY A 374 6.97 -9.61 -18.98
CA GLY A 374 6.93 -11.04 -18.71
C GLY A 374 5.60 -11.50 -18.14
N ASN A 375 5.55 -12.76 -17.77
CA ASN A 375 4.31 -13.44 -17.39
C ASN A 375 4.44 -14.21 -16.06
N LEU A 376 5.54 -14.05 -15.34
CA LEU A 376 5.83 -14.80 -14.13
C LEU A 376 5.31 -14.05 -12.89
N HIS A 377 4.21 -14.53 -12.33
CA HIS A 377 3.68 -14.08 -11.06
C HIS A 377 4.26 -14.92 -9.94
N PHE A 378 4.66 -14.29 -8.83
CA PHE A 378 5.28 -15.01 -7.73
C PHE A 378 4.87 -14.48 -6.36
N TYR A 379 5.03 -15.36 -5.39
CA TYR A 379 4.74 -15.21 -3.99
C TYR A 379 6.04 -15.29 -3.20
N LEU A 380 6.29 -14.32 -2.38
CA LEU A 380 7.38 -14.31 -1.40
C LEU A 380 6.74 -14.54 -0.05
N ARG A 381 6.81 -15.80 0.39
CA ARG A 381 6.30 -16.19 1.69
C ARG A 381 7.26 -15.73 2.77
N ASN A 382 6.75 -14.99 3.73
CA ASN A 382 7.46 -14.65 4.94
C ASN A 382 7.60 -15.91 5.82
N MET A 383 8.74 -16.13 6.41
CA MET A 383 9.04 -17.33 7.20
C MET A 383 9.27 -17.00 8.68
N LEU A 384 8.85 -15.85 9.14
CA LEU A 384 9.09 -15.36 10.50
C LEU A 384 8.47 -16.31 11.52
N VAL A 385 7.20 -16.66 11.33
CA VAL A 385 6.44 -17.52 12.25
C VAL A 385 6.94 -18.96 12.22
N GLU A 386 7.29 -19.52 11.05
CA GLU A 386 7.83 -20.87 10.94
C GLU A 386 9.24 -21.00 11.52
N ASP A 387 10.10 -20.01 11.28
CA ASP A 387 11.46 -20.02 11.80
C ASP A 387 11.48 -19.80 13.32
N GLY A 388 10.55 -19.00 13.86
CA GLY A 388 10.30 -18.89 15.30
C GLY A 388 9.90 -20.21 15.94
N LYS A 389 8.95 -20.94 15.36
CA LYS A 389 8.53 -22.28 15.84
C LYS A 389 9.66 -23.33 15.82
N LYS A 390 10.70 -23.15 14.98
CA LYS A 390 11.87 -24.06 14.94
C LYS A 390 12.88 -23.76 16.03
N GLN A 391 12.98 -22.52 16.52
CA GLN A 391 13.93 -22.14 17.57
C GLN A 391 13.46 -22.58 18.96
N ASP A 392 12.16 -22.80 19.15
CA ASP A 392 11.54 -23.22 20.43
C ASP A 392 11.53 -24.76 20.63
N LYS A 393 12.08 -25.55 19.70
CA LYS A 393 12.20 -27.02 19.75
C LYS A 393 13.64 -27.48 19.94
#